data_060fbf83df6338002b40cfdea479bd00
#
_entry.id   060fbf83df6338002b40cfdea479bd00
#
_cell.length_a   1.000
_cell.length_b   1.000
_cell.length_c   1.000
_cell.angle_alpha   90.00
_cell.angle_beta   90.00
_cell.angle_gamma   90.00
#
_symmetry.space_group_name_H-M   'P 1'
#
loop_
_entity.id
_entity.type
_entity.pdbx_description
1 polymer ?
#
loop_
_entity_poly.entity_id
_entity_poly.type
_entity_poly.pdbx_seq_one_letter_code
_entity_poly.pdbx_strand_id
1 'polypeptide(L)'
;MTGQQQPPLAVARQRLADALADTPLRVAVHGLPGVGTSTVAAALTALGRFEVLGAGVCGSGPRRPDVTVRVVAEVPRPEDRQAAVDAAGPVLMVLTKADTCALGPGGPVATARRRCAEWTVPAEPLVGLLAVAALDAGVLDAPLLDAVRVLAVQPADLRTAETFVGGPHQLPAPVRLRLVDALDVFGIAHAVIAVRQHRDVHAALREASGVDAVAGRIAALGAEARYRRLTGVVAELSAGAVGDAALAELLTTDEVLLGRMAAASRVLRAAGVQIGPATGAEEHLREALRWRRYGDGPVTLLHRACAADVSRGSLRLWGAIR
;
A
#
# COMPACT_ATOMS: atom_id res chain seq x y z
N MET A 1 11.40 26.76 -34.49
CA MET A 1 11.82 25.35 -34.32
C MET A 1 12.85 25.38 -33.19
N THR A 2 12.39 25.24 -31.97
CA THR A 2 13.24 25.17 -30.76
C THR A 2 13.87 23.78 -30.70
N GLY A 3 15.20 23.69 -30.99
CA GLY A 3 15.95 22.47 -30.83
C GLY A 3 15.91 22.04 -29.36
N GLN A 4 15.15 20.98 -29.04
CA GLN A 4 15.27 20.30 -27.76
C GLN A 4 16.68 19.72 -27.68
N GLN A 5 17.53 20.31 -26.84
CA GLN A 5 18.84 19.75 -26.53
C GLN A 5 18.65 18.35 -25.93
N GLN A 6 19.22 17.32 -26.60
CA GLN A 6 19.23 15.95 -26.12
C GLN A 6 19.89 15.90 -24.72
N PRO A 7 19.27 15.25 -23.73
CA PRO A 7 19.89 15.12 -22.43
C PRO A 7 21.19 14.30 -22.55
N PRO A 8 22.27 14.69 -21.86
CA PRO A 8 23.49 13.87 -21.81
C PRO A 8 23.18 12.45 -21.38
N LEU A 9 23.86 11.44 -21.98
CA LEU A 9 23.62 10.01 -21.70
C LEU A 9 23.62 9.67 -20.19
N ALA A 10 24.47 10.34 -19.41
CA ALA A 10 24.50 10.21 -17.95
C ALA A 10 23.17 10.64 -17.29
N VAL A 11 22.55 11.72 -17.76
CA VAL A 11 21.26 12.22 -17.27
C VAL A 11 20.14 11.23 -17.67
N ALA A 12 20.19 10.71 -18.91
CA ALA A 12 19.24 9.70 -19.36
C ALA A 12 19.31 8.41 -18.52
N ARG A 13 20.52 7.91 -18.24
CA ARG A 13 20.74 6.76 -17.34
C ARG A 13 20.18 7.01 -15.94
N GLN A 14 20.46 8.17 -15.34
CA GLN A 14 19.96 8.49 -14.02
C GLN A 14 18.43 8.55 -14.01
N ARG A 15 17.80 9.21 -14.98
CA ARG A 15 16.33 9.28 -15.10
C ARG A 15 15.70 7.89 -15.25
N LEU A 16 16.30 6.99 -16.01
CA LEU A 16 15.84 5.61 -16.14
C LEU A 16 16.02 4.85 -14.82
N ALA A 17 17.18 4.95 -14.18
CA ALA A 17 17.43 4.32 -12.88
C ALA A 17 16.40 4.78 -11.84
N ASP A 18 16.11 6.09 -11.76
CA ASP A 18 15.11 6.65 -10.86
C ASP A 18 13.67 6.16 -11.19
N ALA A 19 13.35 5.97 -12.48
CA ALA A 19 12.04 5.48 -12.91
C ALA A 19 11.88 3.96 -12.72
N LEU A 20 12.97 3.20 -12.82
CA LEU A 20 13.03 1.76 -12.58
C LEU A 20 13.11 1.42 -11.09
N ALA A 21 13.72 2.30 -10.29
CA ALA A 21 13.78 2.14 -8.85
C ALA A 21 12.37 2.03 -8.28
N ASP A 22 12.22 1.19 -7.25
CA ASP A 22 10.96 1.04 -6.53
C ASP A 22 10.74 2.25 -5.59
N THR A 23 10.73 3.46 -6.19
CA THR A 23 10.52 4.71 -5.44
C THR A 23 9.22 4.65 -4.66
N PRO A 24 9.21 5.17 -3.41
CA PRO A 24 8.01 5.20 -2.60
C PRO A 24 6.86 5.86 -3.34
N LEU A 25 5.66 5.25 -3.26
CA LEU A 25 4.45 5.89 -3.75
C LEU A 25 4.14 7.10 -2.89
N ARG A 26 3.76 8.20 -3.54
CA ARG A 26 3.29 9.41 -2.87
C ARG A 26 1.83 9.24 -2.51
N VAL A 27 1.54 9.24 -1.20
CA VAL A 27 0.21 9.00 -0.66
C VAL A 27 -0.27 10.24 0.07
N ALA A 28 -1.36 10.85 -0.43
CA ALA A 28 -2.05 11.91 0.30
C ALA A 28 -3.11 11.31 1.21
N VAL A 29 -3.15 11.73 2.47
CA VAL A 29 -4.12 11.24 3.47
C VAL A 29 -5.07 12.37 3.84
N HIS A 30 -6.35 12.19 3.56
CA HIS A 30 -7.40 13.18 3.81
C HIS A 30 -8.55 12.56 4.60
N GLY A 31 -9.21 13.37 5.41
CA GLY A 31 -10.40 12.98 6.16
C GLY A 31 -10.95 14.16 6.94
N LEU A 32 -12.15 14.01 7.45
CA LEU A 32 -12.76 15.01 8.32
C LEU A 32 -12.05 15.04 9.69
N PRO A 33 -12.15 16.14 10.45
CA PRO A 33 -11.65 16.18 11.82
C PRO A 33 -12.22 15.03 12.67
N GLY A 34 -11.39 14.39 13.50
CA GLY A 34 -11.81 13.34 14.44
C GLY A 34 -11.94 11.93 13.86
N VAL A 35 -11.81 11.73 12.53
CA VAL A 35 -11.88 10.37 11.93
C VAL A 35 -10.58 9.57 12.04
N GLY A 36 -9.51 10.12 12.62
CA GLY A 36 -8.22 9.41 12.78
C GLY A 36 -7.24 9.59 11.61
N THR A 37 -7.36 10.67 10.83
CA THR A 37 -6.50 10.96 9.67
C THR A 37 -5.01 11.00 10.06
N SER A 38 -4.66 11.64 11.18
CA SER A 38 -3.28 11.70 11.70
C SER A 38 -2.74 10.33 12.08
N THR A 39 -3.57 9.48 12.69
CA THR A 39 -3.19 8.12 13.08
C THR A 39 -2.93 7.23 11.85
N VAL A 40 -3.77 7.35 10.79
CA VAL A 40 -3.55 6.66 9.52
C VAL A 40 -2.26 7.14 8.87
N ALA A 41 -2.03 8.44 8.83
CA ALA A 41 -0.80 9.01 8.26
C ALA A 41 0.44 8.53 9.04
N ALA A 42 0.40 8.51 10.37
CA ALA A 42 1.48 8.00 11.21
C ALA A 42 1.76 6.50 10.93
N ALA A 43 0.73 5.67 10.87
CA ALA A 43 0.87 4.24 10.55
C ALA A 43 1.48 4.01 9.17
N LEU A 44 1.05 4.75 8.14
CA LEU A 44 1.61 4.64 6.78
C LEU A 44 3.06 5.14 6.71
N THR A 45 3.41 6.18 7.47
CA THR A 45 4.78 6.68 7.59
C THR A 45 5.69 5.65 8.28
N ALA A 46 5.22 5.07 9.38
CA ALA A 46 5.97 4.06 10.13
C ALA A 46 6.23 2.77 9.33
N LEU A 47 5.41 2.46 8.33
CA LEU A 47 5.68 1.36 7.39
C LEU A 47 6.94 1.58 6.54
N GLY A 48 7.40 2.83 6.35
CA GLY A 48 8.59 3.17 5.56
C GLY A 48 8.51 2.85 4.06
N ARG A 49 7.30 2.57 3.53
CA ARG A 49 7.07 2.15 2.14
C ARG A 49 6.46 3.25 1.26
N PHE A 50 6.01 4.33 1.88
CA PHE A 50 5.27 5.42 1.23
C PHE A 50 5.87 6.77 1.60
N GLU A 51 5.84 7.71 0.64
CA GLU A 51 6.03 9.13 0.91
C GLU A 51 4.65 9.71 1.26
N VAL A 52 4.38 9.86 2.56
CA VAL A 52 3.11 10.40 3.04
C VAL A 52 3.15 11.92 2.93
N LEU A 53 2.28 12.46 2.08
CA LEU A 53 2.15 13.90 1.88
C LEU A 53 1.28 14.51 2.99
N GLY A 54 1.72 15.63 3.57
CA GLY A 54 1.00 16.32 4.64
C GLY A 54 -0.42 16.76 4.22
N ALA A 55 -1.31 16.89 5.22
CA ALA A 55 -2.67 17.38 5.00
C ALA A 55 -2.64 18.78 4.36
N GLY A 56 -3.29 18.94 3.21
CA GLY A 56 -3.36 20.22 2.49
C GLY A 56 -2.69 20.22 1.10
N VAL A 57 -1.99 19.16 0.71
CA VAL A 57 -1.46 19.03 -0.66
C VAL A 57 -2.60 18.59 -1.60
N CYS A 58 -3.47 19.53 -1.94
CA CYS A 58 -4.43 19.34 -3.03
C CYS A 58 -3.72 19.47 -4.39
N GLY A 59 -3.83 18.44 -5.14
CA GLY A 59 -3.48 18.02 -6.48
C GLY A 59 -3.12 18.98 -7.64
N SER A 60 -2.66 20.20 -7.45
CA SER A 60 -2.29 21.09 -8.55
C SER A 60 -0.82 21.51 -8.63
N GLY A 61 0.04 20.92 -7.76
CA GLY A 61 1.48 21.21 -7.74
C GLY A 61 2.33 20.09 -8.37
N PRO A 62 3.66 20.30 -8.51
CA PRO A 62 4.59 19.31 -9.07
C PRO A 62 4.70 18.00 -8.25
N ARG A 63 4.10 17.95 -7.07
CA ARG A 63 4.05 16.78 -6.17
C ARG A 63 2.66 16.14 -6.11
N ARG A 64 2.10 15.81 -7.26
CA ARG A 64 0.81 15.12 -7.32
C ARG A 64 0.88 13.77 -6.59
N PRO A 65 -0.11 13.38 -5.74
CA PRO A 65 -0.15 12.07 -5.13
C PRO A 65 -0.35 10.97 -6.18
N ASP A 66 0.28 9.82 -5.96
CA ASP A 66 0.07 8.62 -6.78
C ASP A 66 -1.21 7.90 -6.36
N VAL A 67 -1.57 7.97 -5.06
CA VAL A 67 -2.80 7.44 -4.48
C VAL A 67 -3.31 8.41 -3.42
N THR A 68 -4.61 8.63 -3.39
CA THR A 68 -5.28 9.37 -2.30
C THR A 68 -5.94 8.39 -1.34
N VAL A 69 -5.62 8.48 -0.06
CA VAL A 69 -6.29 7.77 1.02
C VAL A 69 -7.33 8.69 1.63
N ARG A 70 -8.61 8.30 1.53
CA ARG A 70 -9.73 8.98 2.19
C ARG A 70 -10.11 8.24 3.46
N VAL A 71 -9.88 8.88 4.60
CA VAL A 71 -10.15 8.32 5.93
C VAL A 71 -11.59 8.62 6.31
N VAL A 72 -12.33 7.59 6.68
CA VAL A 72 -13.72 7.67 7.13
C VAL A 72 -13.91 6.88 8.42
N ALA A 73 -14.84 7.31 9.27
CA ALA A 73 -15.29 6.56 10.43
C ALA A 73 -16.75 6.17 10.20
N GLU A 74 -17.12 4.92 10.55
CA GLU A 74 -18.47 4.34 10.45
C GLU A 74 -18.99 4.16 9.02
N VAL A 75 -19.42 5.23 8.35
CA VAL A 75 -20.02 5.20 6.98
C VAL A 75 -19.51 6.39 6.17
N PRO A 76 -19.19 6.21 4.87
CA PRO A 76 -18.82 7.31 3.99
C PRO A 76 -19.96 8.30 3.83
N ARG A 77 -19.72 9.56 4.10
CA ARG A 77 -20.69 10.64 3.86
C ARG A 77 -20.79 10.95 2.36
N PRO A 78 -21.83 11.64 1.90
CA PRO A 78 -21.95 12.08 0.52
C PRO A 78 -20.70 12.85 0.03
N GLU A 79 -20.14 13.71 0.90
CA GLU A 79 -18.93 14.50 0.61
C GLU A 79 -17.68 13.63 0.41
N ASP A 80 -17.58 12.51 1.15
CA ASP A 80 -16.48 11.56 1.00
C ASP A 80 -16.55 10.84 -0.33
N ARG A 81 -17.77 10.46 -0.75
CA ARG A 81 -18.01 9.82 -2.04
C ARG A 81 -17.75 10.79 -3.20
N GLN A 82 -18.22 12.03 -3.08
CA GLN A 82 -18.01 13.05 -4.09
C GLN A 82 -16.51 13.34 -4.24
N ALA A 83 -15.79 13.54 -3.13
CA ALA A 83 -14.36 13.77 -3.16
C ALA A 83 -13.58 12.58 -3.78
N ALA A 84 -14.09 11.37 -3.67
CA ALA A 84 -13.48 10.19 -4.33
C ALA A 84 -13.73 10.18 -5.84
N VAL A 85 -14.90 10.68 -6.30
CA VAL A 85 -15.22 10.81 -7.72
C VAL A 85 -14.41 11.95 -8.36
N ASP A 86 -14.28 13.07 -7.66
CA ASP A 86 -13.57 14.27 -8.14
C ASP A 86 -12.05 14.15 -8.07
N ALA A 87 -11.54 13.09 -7.45
CA ALA A 87 -10.11 12.88 -7.32
C ALA A 87 -9.43 12.64 -8.68
N ALA A 88 -8.33 13.33 -8.90
CA ALA A 88 -7.56 13.23 -10.15
C ALA A 88 -6.73 11.94 -10.30
N GLY A 89 -6.86 10.97 -9.37
CA GLY A 89 -6.13 9.71 -9.33
C GLY A 89 -6.86 8.65 -8.53
N PRO A 90 -6.27 7.47 -8.35
CA PRO A 90 -6.90 6.39 -7.59
C PRO A 90 -7.11 6.78 -6.14
N VAL A 91 -8.26 6.40 -5.61
CA VAL A 91 -8.67 6.63 -4.22
C VAL A 91 -8.85 5.30 -3.50
N LEU A 92 -8.30 5.21 -2.29
CA LEU A 92 -8.60 4.17 -1.32
C LEU A 92 -9.37 4.80 -0.14
N MET A 93 -10.55 4.29 0.16
CA MET A 93 -11.20 4.61 1.42
C MET A 93 -10.64 3.74 2.55
N VAL A 94 -10.33 4.34 3.69
CA VAL A 94 -9.90 3.62 4.89
C VAL A 94 -10.92 3.83 5.99
N LEU A 95 -11.63 2.74 6.33
CA LEU A 95 -12.56 2.72 7.46
C LEU A 95 -11.76 2.54 8.74
N THR A 96 -11.56 3.64 9.46
CA THR A 96 -10.88 3.64 10.77
C THR A 96 -11.78 3.21 11.90
N LYS A 97 -11.19 3.00 13.09
CA LYS A 97 -11.91 2.52 14.28
C LYS A 97 -12.70 1.25 13.97
N ALA A 98 -12.10 0.36 13.17
CA ALA A 98 -12.75 -0.88 12.73
C ALA A 98 -13.08 -1.82 13.90
N ASP A 99 -12.40 -1.67 15.04
CA ASP A 99 -12.64 -2.31 16.33
C ASP A 99 -13.98 -1.91 16.99
N THR A 100 -14.52 -0.73 16.66
CA THR A 100 -15.81 -0.25 17.20
C THR A 100 -17.02 -0.70 16.37
N CYS A 101 -16.80 -1.40 15.26
CA CYS A 101 -17.90 -1.96 14.49
C CYS A 101 -18.67 -3.02 15.29
N ALA A 102 -19.97 -3.18 14.97
CA ALA A 102 -20.80 -4.14 15.64
C ALA A 102 -20.21 -5.54 15.63
N LEU A 103 -20.34 -6.26 16.75
CA LEU A 103 -19.93 -7.66 16.83
C LEU A 103 -20.75 -8.51 15.87
N GLY A 104 -20.05 -9.20 14.99
CA GLY A 104 -20.62 -10.14 14.03
C GLY A 104 -19.73 -11.35 13.88
N PRO A 105 -20.05 -12.32 13.02
CA PRO A 105 -19.19 -13.47 12.77
C PRO A 105 -17.77 -13.04 12.39
N GLY A 106 -16.77 -13.50 13.15
CA GLY A 106 -15.36 -13.13 12.98
C GLY A 106 -14.95 -11.81 13.65
N GLY A 107 -15.83 -11.20 14.48
CA GLY A 107 -15.53 -10.00 15.24
C GLY A 107 -15.73 -8.68 14.49
N PRO A 108 -15.40 -7.53 15.15
CA PRO A 108 -15.69 -6.20 14.61
C PRO A 108 -14.92 -5.88 13.32
N VAL A 109 -13.64 -6.25 13.24
CA VAL A 109 -12.81 -6.01 12.04
C VAL A 109 -13.30 -6.80 10.83
N ALA A 110 -13.79 -8.04 11.02
CA ALA A 110 -14.41 -8.81 9.94
C ALA A 110 -15.73 -8.17 9.48
N THR A 111 -16.49 -7.61 10.39
CA THR A 111 -17.71 -6.84 10.09
C THR A 111 -17.37 -5.56 9.31
N ALA A 112 -16.34 -4.82 9.73
CA ALA A 112 -15.83 -3.67 9.02
C ALA A 112 -15.41 -4.03 7.58
N ARG A 113 -14.73 -5.18 7.41
CA ARG A 113 -14.32 -5.67 6.07
C ARG A 113 -15.51 -5.97 5.17
N ARG A 114 -16.56 -6.60 5.70
CA ARG A 114 -17.81 -6.85 4.93
C ARG A 114 -18.45 -5.52 4.48
N ARG A 115 -18.53 -4.52 5.39
CA ARG A 115 -19.03 -3.18 5.03
C ARG A 115 -18.19 -2.52 3.94
N CYS A 116 -16.87 -2.57 4.05
CA CYS A 116 -15.97 -2.04 3.01
C CYS A 116 -16.20 -2.70 1.65
N ALA A 117 -16.50 -4.00 1.61
CA ALA A 117 -16.77 -4.73 0.37
C ALA A 117 -18.07 -4.29 -0.35
N GLU A 118 -19.00 -3.66 0.36
CA GLU A 118 -20.25 -3.13 -0.20
C GLU A 118 -20.07 -1.74 -0.84
N TRP A 119 -18.94 -1.09 -0.62
CA TRP A 119 -18.69 0.24 -1.16
C TRP A 119 -18.24 0.19 -2.61
N THR A 120 -18.68 1.15 -3.40
CA THR A 120 -18.31 1.25 -4.83
C THR A 120 -16.87 1.68 -5.06
N VAL A 121 -16.28 2.37 -4.08
CA VAL A 121 -14.87 2.78 -4.08
C VAL A 121 -14.07 1.73 -3.32
N PRO A 122 -12.86 1.36 -3.80
CA PRO A 122 -11.98 0.45 -3.05
C PRO A 122 -11.82 0.89 -1.61
N ALA A 123 -12.03 -0.03 -0.66
CA ALA A 123 -12.00 0.29 0.75
C ALA A 123 -11.38 -0.83 1.60
N GLU A 124 -10.68 -0.46 2.66
CA GLU A 124 -10.09 -1.39 3.63
C GLU A 124 -10.33 -0.90 5.06
N PRO A 125 -10.63 -1.80 6.02
CA PRO A 125 -10.73 -1.45 7.42
C PRO A 125 -9.36 -1.34 8.07
N LEU A 126 -9.22 -0.45 9.05
CA LEU A 126 -8.01 -0.23 9.83
C LEU A 126 -8.32 0.05 11.30
N VAL A 127 -7.61 -0.64 12.20
CA VAL A 127 -7.52 -0.25 13.61
C VAL A 127 -6.24 0.57 13.77
N GLY A 128 -6.37 1.89 13.67
CA GLY A 128 -5.22 2.79 13.56
C GLY A 128 -4.29 2.76 14.75
N LEU A 129 -4.81 2.69 16.00
CA LEU A 129 -3.98 2.60 17.20
C LEU A 129 -3.09 1.35 17.19
N LEU A 130 -3.66 0.20 16.85
CA LEU A 130 -2.91 -1.05 16.76
C LEU A 130 -1.84 -0.99 15.68
N ALA A 131 -2.14 -0.35 14.55
CA ALA A 131 -1.18 -0.17 13.48
C ALA A 131 0.03 0.65 13.93
N VAL A 132 -0.20 1.76 14.63
CA VAL A 132 0.88 2.62 15.17
C VAL A 132 1.66 1.86 16.23
N ALA A 133 0.99 1.25 17.23
CA ALA A 133 1.64 0.51 18.29
C ALA A 133 2.45 -0.70 17.80
N ALA A 134 2.00 -1.33 16.71
CA ALA A 134 2.72 -2.46 16.09
C ALA A 134 3.99 -2.04 15.33
N LEU A 135 4.04 -0.80 14.83
CA LEU A 135 5.09 -0.32 13.95
C LEU A 135 6.06 0.66 14.64
N ASP A 136 5.66 1.26 15.75
CA ASP A 136 6.44 2.21 16.52
C ASP A 136 6.71 1.67 17.94
N ALA A 137 7.92 1.18 18.16
CA ALA A 137 8.36 0.67 19.45
C ALA A 137 8.38 1.74 20.57
N GLY A 138 8.34 3.02 20.22
CA GLY A 138 8.21 4.10 21.20
C GLY A 138 6.79 4.22 21.78
N VAL A 139 5.77 3.72 21.07
CA VAL A 139 4.37 3.71 21.53
C VAL A 139 4.11 2.52 22.44
N LEU A 140 4.54 1.34 22.05
CA LEU A 140 4.44 0.11 22.87
C LEU A 140 5.84 -0.27 23.37
N ASP A 141 6.30 0.47 24.39
CA ASP A 141 7.62 0.32 24.98
C ASP A 141 7.75 -0.93 25.89
N ALA A 142 8.98 -1.23 26.33
CA ALA A 142 9.25 -2.39 27.17
C ALA A 142 8.40 -2.42 28.49
N PRO A 143 8.22 -1.31 29.23
CA PRO A 143 7.33 -1.26 30.39
C PRO A 143 5.87 -1.63 30.08
N LEU A 144 5.34 -1.21 28.93
CA LEU A 144 3.97 -1.57 28.53
C LEU A 144 3.88 -3.05 28.10
N LEU A 145 4.92 -3.58 27.42
CA LEU A 145 4.99 -5.01 27.11
C LEU A 145 5.06 -5.87 28.38
N ASP A 146 5.79 -5.43 29.41
CA ASP A 146 5.81 -6.11 30.70
C ASP A 146 4.44 -6.07 31.40
N ALA A 147 3.74 -4.93 31.33
CA ALA A 147 2.38 -4.82 31.81
C ALA A 147 1.41 -5.78 31.09
N VAL A 148 1.54 -5.96 29.77
CA VAL A 148 0.76 -6.95 29.00
C VAL A 148 1.06 -8.38 29.47
N ARG A 149 2.33 -8.71 29.79
CA ARG A 149 2.71 -10.01 30.34
C ARG A 149 2.05 -10.25 31.73
N VAL A 150 1.99 -9.23 32.57
CA VAL A 150 1.27 -9.29 33.86
C VAL A 150 -0.22 -9.56 33.61
N LEU A 151 -0.87 -8.87 32.67
CA LEU A 151 -2.28 -9.07 32.32
C LEU A 151 -2.54 -10.47 31.74
N ALA A 152 -1.56 -11.08 31.10
CA ALA A 152 -1.69 -12.44 30.58
C ALA A 152 -1.78 -13.48 31.70
N VAL A 153 -1.14 -13.23 32.84
CA VAL A 153 -1.18 -14.09 34.02
C VAL A 153 -2.35 -13.71 34.95
N GLN A 154 -2.56 -12.43 35.16
CA GLN A 154 -3.62 -11.88 36.01
C GLN A 154 -4.58 -11.04 35.18
N PRO A 155 -5.71 -11.59 34.74
CA PRO A 155 -6.67 -10.89 33.90
C PRO A 155 -7.30 -9.70 34.61
N ALA A 156 -7.46 -8.60 33.88
CA ALA A 156 -8.27 -7.45 34.29
C ALA A 156 -9.61 -7.41 33.54
N ASP A 157 -10.54 -6.60 34.02
CA ASP A 157 -11.80 -6.35 33.33
C ASP A 157 -11.56 -5.45 32.11
N LEU A 158 -11.75 -5.99 30.92
CA LEU A 158 -11.58 -5.31 29.62
C LEU A 158 -12.92 -4.96 28.95
N ARG A 159 -14.03 -4.90 29.70
CA ARG A 159 -15.34 -4.55 29.14
C ARG A 159 -15.39 -3.10 28.66
N THR A 160 -14.79 -2.19 29.42
CA THR A 160 -14.64 -0.77 29.06
C THR A 160 -13.28 -0.24 29.52
N ALA A 161 -12.83 0.87 28.95
CA ALA A 161 -11.61 1.55 29.40
C ALA A 161 -11.70 2.00 30.86
N GLU A 162 -12.88 2.49 31.29
CA GLU A 162 -13.12 2.94 32.67
C GLU A 162 -13.01 1.78 33.66
N THR A 163 -13.63 0.63 33.37
CA THR A 163 -13.54 -0.56 34.24
C THR A 163 -12.13 -1.11 34.29
N PHE A 164 -11.40 -1.07 33.17
CA PHE A 164 -10.00 -1.50 33.10
C PHE A 164 -9.09 -0.58 33.94
N VAL A 165 -9.22 0.73 33.82
CA VAL A 165 -8.38 1.70 34.54
C VAL A 165 -8.77 1.82 36.00
N GLY A 166 -10.08 1.88 36.32
CA GLY A 166 -10.59 2.09 37.68
C GLY A 166 -10.74 0.83 38.54
N GLY A 167 -10.76 -0.36 37.93
CA GLY A 167 -10.95 -1.63 38.63
C GLY A 167 -9.76 -2.04 39.50
N PRO A 168 -9.95 -2.98 40.43
CA PRO A 168 -8.87 -3.48 41.26
C PRO A 168 -7.91 -4.35 40.45
N HIS A 169 -6.62 -3.99 40.44
CA HIS A 169 -5.57 -4.78 39.79
C HIS A 169 -4.19 -4.41 40.34
N GLN A 170 -3.20 -5.32 40.29
CA GLN A 170 -1.84 -5.04 40.77
C GLN A 170 -1.08 -4.02 39.90
N LEU A 171 -1.43 -3.89 38.60
CA LEU A 171 -0.85 -2.86 37.74
C LEU A 171 -1.36 -1.48 38.18
N PRO A 172 -0.46 -0.50 38.35
CA PRO A 172 -0.85 0.87 38.71
C PRO A 172 -1.79 1.48 37.67
N ALA A 173 -2.79 2.28 38.11
CA ALA A 173 -3.72 2.93 37.21
C ALA A 173 -3.04 3.79 36.10
N PRO A 174 -1.94 4.53 36.35
CA PRO A 174 -1.22 5.26 35.30
C PRO A 174 -0.67 4.35 34.17
N VAL A 175 -0.21 3.14 34.52
CA VAL A 175 0.27 2.18 33.50
C VAL A 175 -0.89 1.64 32.66
N ARG A 176 -2.02 1.36 33.32
CA ARG A 176 -3.25 0.91 32.64
C ARG A 176 -3.81 1.99 31.73
N LEU A 177 -3.75 3.26 32.13
CA LEU A 177 -4.15 4.39 31.31
C LEU A 177 -3.26 4.48 30.06
N ARG A 178 -1.93 4.39 30.21
CA ARG A 178 -1.01 4.36 29.06
C ARG A 178 -1.29 3.19 28.10
N LEU A 179 -1.67 2.02 28.62
CA LEU A 179 -2.08 0.89 27.77
C LEU A 179 -3.36 1.21 26.98
N VAL A 180 -4.36 1.85 27.60
CA VAL A 180 -5.58 2.27 26.91
C VAL A 180 -5.26 3.31 25.83
N ASP A 181 -4.44 4.30 26.15
CA ASP A 181 -4.04 5.34 25.18
C ASP A 181 -3.31 4.75 23.97
N ALA A 182 -2.49 3.71 24.18
CA ALA A 182 -1.70 3.08 23.13
C ALA A 182 -2.49 2.05 22.30
N LEU A 183 -3.40 1.28 22.92
CA LEU A 183 -3.98 0.09 22.31
C LEU A 183 -5.51 0.05 22.32
N ASP A 184 -6.17 0.86 23.18
CA ASP A 184 -7.55 0.66 23.61
C ASP A 184 -7.77 -0.76 24.21
N VAL A 185 -8.94 -1.03 24.76
CA VAL A 185 -9.27 -2.35 25.36
C VAL A 185 -9.22 -3.48 24.33
N PHE A 186 -9.60 -3.19 23.07
CA PHE A 186 -9.50 -4.14 21.96
C PHE A 186 -8.07 -4.59 21.72
N GLY A 187 -7.13 -3.68 21.62
CA GLY A 187 -5.73 -4.00 21.38
C GLY A 187 -5.06 -4.64 22.59
N ILE A 188 -5.41 -4.23 23.81
CA ILE A 188 -4.96 -4.90 25.05
C ILE A 188 -5.37 -6.36 25.05
N ALA A 189 -6.63 -6.67 24.69
CA ALA A 189 -7.11 -8.06 24.59
C ALA A 189 -6.29 -8.87 23.58
N HIS A 190 -6.02 -8.32 22.38
CA HIS A 190 -5.18 -8.96 21.36
C HIS A 190 -3.74 -9.19 21.83
N ALA A 191 -3.13 -8.20 22.50
CA ALA A 191 -1.78 -8.30 23.04
C ALA A 191 -1.70 -9.40 24.13
N VAL A 192 -2.68 -9.44 25.04
CA VAL A 192 -2.77 -10.50 26.09
C VAL A 192 -2.92 -11.88 25.47
N ILE A 193 -3.78 -12.03 24.45
CA ILE A 193 -3.95 -13.31 23.74
C ILE A 193 -2.65 -13.72 23.06
N ALA A 194 -1.93 -12.79 22.42
CA ALA A 194 -0.64 -13.07 21.78
C ALA A 194 0.38 -13.62 22.79
N VAL A 195 0.51 -12.97 23.96
CA VAL A 195 1.42 -13.45 25.03
C VAL A 195 1.03 -14.85 25.51
N ARG A 196 -0.26 -15.12 25.72
CA ARG A 196 -0.74 -16.46 26.14
C ARG A 196 -0.48 -17.53 25.10
N GLN A 197 -0.48 -17.17 23.82
CA GLN A 197 -0.18 -18.06 22.70
C GLN A 197 1.31 -18.13 22.35
N HIS A 198 2.19 -17.50 23.12
CA HIS A 198 3.63 -17.39 22.85
C HIS A 198 3.95 -16.81 21.49
N ARG A 199 3.11 -15.88 21.00
CA ARG A 199 3.30 -15.15 19.75
C ARG A 199 3.96 -13.79 20.04
N ASP A 200 4.66 -13.26 19.04
CA ASP A 200 5.14 -11.89 19.10
C ASP A 200 3.98 -10.90 19.13
N VAL A 201 4.01 -9.97 20.10
CA VAL A 201 2.92 -9.02 20.33
C VAL A 201 2.81 -8.02 19.19
N HIS A 202 3.94 -7.47 18.72
CA HIS A 202 3.91 -6.50 17.61
C HIS A 202 3.38 -7.15 16.33
N ALA A 203 3.80 -8.36 16.01
CA ALA A 203 3.30 -9.10 14.85
C ALA A 203 1.79 -9.39 14.96
N ALA A 204 1.29 -9.77 16.14
CA ALA A 204 -0.12 -10.02 16.38
C ALA A 204 -0.97 -8.73 16.26
N LEU A 205 -0.50 -7.61 16.79
CA LEU A 205 -1.16 -6.32 16.67
C LEU A 205 -1.16 -5.82 15.22
N ARG A 206 -0.06 -6.02 14.49
CA ARG A 206 0.04 -5.69 13.06
C ARG A 206 -0.99 -6.46 12.24
N GLU A 207 -1.11 -7.77 12.47
CA GLU A 207 -2.11 -8.61 11.81
C GLU A 207 -3.55 -8.12 12.15
N ALA A 208 -3.84 -7.89 13.43
CA ALA A 208 -5.16 -7.44 13.89
C ALA A 208 -5.51 -6.02 13.41
N SER A 209 -4.52 -5.16 13.19
CA SER A 209 -4.73 -3.78 12.73
C SER A 209 -5.27 -3.68 11.30
N GLY A 210 -4.93 -4.63 10.42
CA GLY A 210 -5.26 -4.57 8.99
C GLY A 210 -4.33 -3.69 8.16
N VAL A 211 -3.24 -3.16 8.73
CA VAL A 211 -2.34 -2.21 8.06
C VAL A 211 -1.68 -2.78 6.80
N ASP A 212 -1.36 -4.06 6.78
CA ASP A 212 -0.76 -4.70 5.61
C ASP A 212 -1.75 -4.84 4.45
N ALA A 213 -3.05 -5.04 4.73
CA ALA A 213 -4.10 -5.03 3.70
C ALA A 213 -4.24 -3.63 3.08
N VAL A 214 -4.27 -2.58 3.92
CA VAL A 214 -4.27 -1.19 3.45
C VAL A 214 -3.04 -0.90 2.59
N ALA A 215 -1.84 -1.27 3.05
CA ALA A 215 -0.59 -1.08 2.30
C ALA A 215 -0.59 -1.83 0.96
N GLY A 216 -1.05 -3.07 0.95
CA GLY A 216 -1.20 -3.88 -0.26
C GLY A 216 -2.17 -3.25 -1.26
N ARG A 217 -3.30 -2.68 -0.77
CA ARG A 217 -4.27 -2.01 -1.62
C ARG A 217 -3.73 -0.69 -2.19
N ILE A 218 -3.00 0.10 -1.40
CA ILE A 218 -2.30 1.30 -1.89
C ILE A 218 -1.30 0.92 -2.98
N ALA A 219 -0.50 -0.12 -2.76
CA ALA A 219 0.48 -0.59 -3.74
C ALA A 219 -0.18 -1.06 -5.05
N ALA A 220 -1.32 -1.76 -4.96
CA ALA A 220 -2.09 -2.19 -6.12
C ALA A 220 -2.65 -1.00 -6.92
N LEU A 221 -3.27 -0.02 -6.24
CA LEU A 221 -3.79 1.19 -6.87
C LEU A 221 -2.67 2.07 -7.46
N GLY A 222 -1.50 2.11 -6.80
CA GLY A 222 -0.35 2.86 -7.27
C GLY A 222 0.45 2.20 -8.41
N ALA A 223 0.19 0.93 -8.72
CA ALA A 223 0.93 0.21 -9.75
C ALA A 223 0.83 0.88 -11.13
N GLU A 224 -0.35 1.36 -11.49
CA GLU A 224 -0.57 2.09 -12.75
C GLU A 224 0.21 3.41 -12.79
N ALA A 225 0.24 4.17 -11.70
CA ALA A 225 0.99 5.42 -11.62
C ALA A 225 2.50 5.19 -11.83
N ARG A 226 3.04 4.14 -11.21
CA ARG A 226 4.45 3.72 -11.43
C ARG A 226 4.71 3.31 -12.86
N TYR A 227 3.85 2.49 -13.45
CA TYR A 227 3.99 2.06 -14.85
C TYR A 227 3.94 3.24 -15.81
N ARG A 228 2.99 4.17 -15.65
CA ARG A 228 2.88 5.37 -16.47
C ARG A 228 4.11 6.28 -16.33
N ARG A 229 4.66 6.42 -15.11
CA ARG A 229 5.89 7.19 -14.88
C ARG A 229 7.07 6.60 -15.65
N LEU A 230 7.28 5.28 -15.55
CA LEU A 230 8.35 4.59 -16.26
C LEU A 230 8.18 4.70 -17.76
N THR A 231 7.00 4.40 -18.30
CA THR A 231 6.74 4.47 -19.74
C THR A 231 6.82 5.89 -20.28
N GLY A 232 6.45 6.91 -19.47
CA GLY A 232 6.63 8.32 -19.82
C GLY A 232 8.10 8.68 -20.00
N VAL A 233 8.96 8.32 -19.05
CA VAL A 233 10.41 8.53 -19.15
C VAL A 233 11.00 7.81 -20.36
N VAL A 234 10.61 6.55 -20.59
CA VAL A 234 11.06 5.79 -21.76
C VAL A 234 10.60 6.45 -23.06
N ALA A 235 9.36 6.94 -23.14
CA ALA A 235 8.83 7.61 -24.33
C ALA A 235 9.58 8.93 -24.63
N GLU A 236 9.83 9.76 -23.60
CA GLU A 236 10.60 10.99 -23.75
C GLU A 236 12.03 10.72 -24.26
N LEU A 237 12.71 9.73 -23.66
CA LEU A 237 14.06 9.35 -24.07
C LEU A 237 14.07 8.71 -25.47
N SER A 238 13.04 7.93 -25.84
CA SER A 238 12.90 7.36 -27.17
C SER A 238 12.75 8.44 -28.24
N ALA A 239 12.02 9.51 -27.94
CA ALA A 239 11.91 10.65 -28.86
C ALA A 239 13.27 11.35 -29.05
N GLY A 240 14.13 11.42 -28.02
CA GLY A 240 15.49 11.93 -28.10
C GLY A 240 16.51 10.98 -28.72
N ALA A 241 16.21 9.68 -28.82
CA ALA A 241 17.11 8.66 -29.35
C ALA A 241 17.17 8.65 -30.91
N VAL A 242 16.34 9.46 -31.58
CA VAL A 242 16.38 9.60 -33.03
C VAL A 242 17.71 10.25 -33.41
N GLY A 243 18.64 9.47 -33.98
CA GLY A 243 20.00 9.91 -34.32
C GLY A 243 21.05 9.75 -33.22
N ASP A 244 20.70 9.21 -32.04
CA ASP A 244 21.62 8.90 -30.94
C ASP A 244 21.66 7.38 -30.67
N ALA A 245 22.67 6.71 -31.22
CA ALA A 245 22.82 5.26 -31.10
C ALA A 245 23.05 4.81 -29.64
N ALA A 246 23.77 5.61 -28.84
CA ALA A 246 24.05 5.25 -27.44
C ALA A 246 22.77 5.33 -26.57
N LEU A 247 21.90 6.29 -26.82
CA LEU A 247 20.60 6.39 -26.16
C LEU A 247 19.65 5.27 -26.62
N ALA A 248 19.66 4.93 -27.91
CA ALA A 248 18.88 3.81 -28.45
C ALA A 248 19.32 2.47 -27.82
N GLU A 249 20.62 2.23 -27.68
CA GLU A 249 21.18 1.05 -27.03
C GLU A 249 20.77 0.99 -25.55
N LEU A 250 20.85 2.11 -24.81
CA LEU A 250 20.43 2.20 -23.40
C LEU A 250 18.98 1.75 -23.22
N LEU A 251 18.06 2.15 -24.10
CA LEU A 251 16.64 1.82 -24.02
C LEU A 251 16.33 0.35 -24.31
N THR A 252 17.26 -0.38 -24.94
CA THR A 252 17.14 -1.82 -25.25
C THR A 252 17.86 -2.73 -24.27
N THR A 253 18.47 -2.17 -23.21
CA THR A 253 19.13 -2.97 -22.16
C THR A 253 18.15 -3.88 -21.43
N ASP A 254 18.67 -4.98 -20.88
CA ASP A 254 17.88 -5.92 -20.09
C ASP A 254 17.24 -5.25 -18.89
N GLU A 255 17.95 -4.34 -18.22
CA GLU A 255 17.45 -3.59 -17.08
C GLU A 255 16.15 -2.84 -17.43
N VAL A 256 16.12 -2.13 -18.56
CA VAL A 256 14.95 -1.38 -19.00
C VAL A 256 13.82 -2.30 -19.43
N LEU A 257 14.11 -3.34 -20.22
CA LEU A 257 13.09 -4.26 -20.72
C LEU A 257 12.45 -5.08 -19.59
N LEU A 258 13.25 -5.63 -18.70
CA LEU A 258 12.75 -6.43 -17.56
C LEU A 258 12.10 -5.54 -16.50
N GLY A 259 12.60 -4.33 -16.29
CA GLY A 259 11.95 -3.35 -15.41
C GLY A 259 10.54 -2.96 -15.91
N ARG A 260 10.36 -2.72 -17.21
CA ARG A 260 9.05 -2.49 -17.84
C ARG A 260 8.14 -3.70 -17.69
N MET A 261 8.65 -4.91 -17.95
CA MET A 261 7.92 -6.16 -17.73
C MET A 261 7.44 -6.30 -16.28
N ALA A 262 8.31 -6.02 -15.31
CA ALA A 262 7.98 -6.10 -13.89
C ALA A 262 6.89 -5.08 -13.51
N ALA A 263 7.00 -3.83 -13.96
CA ALA A 263 6.01 -2.78 -13.71
C ALA A 263 4.66 -3.12 -14.37
N ALA A 264 4.66 -3.57 -15.62
CA ALA A 264 3.46 -4.02 -16.34
C ALA A 264 2.78 -5.20 -15.63
N SER A 265 3.57 -6.17 -15.15
CA SER A 265 3.07 -7.32 -14.41
C SER A 265 2.37 -6.92 -13.11
N ARG A 266 2.86 -5.89 -12.40
CA ARG A 266 2.18 -5.36 -11.20
C ARG A 266 0.81 -4.77 -11.54
N VAL A 267 0.68 -4.03 -12.64
CA VAL A 267 -0.60 -3.47 -13.10
C VAL A 267 -1.60 -4.58 -13.41
N LEU A 268 -1.19 -5.58 -14.17
CA LEU A 268 -2.07 -6.69 -14.56
C LEU A 268 -2.50 -7.52 -13.33
N ARG A 269 -1.59 -7.80 -12.39
CA ARG A 269 -1.93 -8.48 -11.12
C ARG A 269 -2.90 -7.66 -10.28
N ALA A 270 -2.72 -6.35 -10.21
CA ALA A 270 -3.63 -5.45 -9.50
C ALA A 270 -5.05 -5.47 -10.09
N ALA A 271 -5.17 -5.73 -11.39
CA ALA A 271 -6.44 -5.93 -12.09
C ALA A 271 -6.98 -7.37 -12.00
N GLY A 272 -6.36 -8.25 -11.19
CA GLY A 272 -6.79 -9.64 -11.01
C GLY A 272 -6.33 -10.61 -12.10
N VAL A 273 -5.49 -10.16 -13.05
CA VAL A 273 -4.98 -11.03 -14.11
C VAL A 273 -3.86 -11.92 -13.55
N GLN A 274 -4.00 -13.23 -13.70
CA GLN A 274 -3.02 -14.20 -13.20
C GLN A 274 -1.76 -14.21 -14.09
N ILE A 275 -0.61 -14.02 -13.47
CA ILE A 275 0.71 -14.12 -14.09
C ILE A 275 1.46 -15.23 -13.38
N GLY A 276 1.60 -16.37 -14.05
CA GLY A 276 2.32 -17.53 -13.53
C GLY A 276 3.83 -17.30 -13.53
N PRO A 277 4.59 -18.07 -12.74
CA PRO A 277 6.03 -18.14 -12.84
C PRO A 277 6.43 -18.82 -14.17
N ALA A 278 7.48 -18.34 -14.81
CA ALA A 278 8.14 -18.98 -15.93
C ALA A 278 9.63 -19.07 -15.60
N THR A 279 10.20 -20.28 -15.64
CA THR A 279 11.59 -20.54 -15.25
C THR A 279 12.43 -21.10 -16.38
N GLY A 280 11.80 -21.71 -17.38
CA GLY A 280 12.46 -22.33 -18.53
C GLY A 280 12.21 -21.60 -19.85
N ALA A 281 13.09 -21.84 -20.86
CA ALA A 281 12.98 -21.20 -22.16
C ALA A 281 11.61 -21.41 -22.81
N GLU A 282 11.09 -22.65 -22.82
CA GLU A 282 9.77 -22.94 -23.40
C GLU A 282 8.62 -22.23 -22.66
N GLU A 283 8.74 -22.05 -21.35
CA GLU A 283 7.74 -21.35 -20.55
C GLU A 283 7.74 -19.85 -20.88
N HIS A 284 8.91 -19.23 -20.98
CA HIS A 284 9.03 -17.85 -21.39
C HIS A 284 8.47 -17.61 -22.80
N LEU A 285 8.69 -18.54 -23.76
CA LEU A 285 8.11 -18.43 -25.10
C LEU A 285 6.58 -18.55 -25.04
N ARG A 286 6.05 -19.51 -24.27
CA ARG A 286 4.60 -19.67 -24.09
C ARG A 286 3.97 -18.43 -23.46
N GLU A 287 4.59 -17.85 -22.43
CA GLU A 287 4.13 -16.61 -21.81
C GLU A 287 4.17 -15.44 -22.80
N ALA A 288 5.23 -15.29 -23.59
CA ALA A 288 5.30 -14.24 -24.61
C ALA A 288 4.14 -14.32 -25.61
N LEU A 289 3.84 -15.52 -26.12
CA LEU A 289 2.72 -15.75 -27.03
C LEU A 289 1.36 -15.54 -26.38
N ARG A 290 1.20 -15.95 -25.11
CA ARG A 290 -0.01 -15.75 -24.32
C ARG A 290 -0.30 -14.25 -24.16
N TRP A 291 0.71 -13.47 -23.76
CA TRP A 291 0.55 -12.03 -23.55
C TRP A 291 0.32 -11.27 -24.84
N ARG A 292 0.92 -11.68 -25.94
CA ARG A 292 0.60 -11.14 -27.26
C ARG A 292 -0.88 -11.33 -27.59
N ARG A 293 -1.40 -12.57 -27.46
CA ARG A 293 -2.82 -12.86 -27.70
C ARG A 293 -3.75 -12.07 -26.76
N TYR A 294 -3.36 -11.92 -25.48
CA TYR A 294 -4.10 -11.11 -24.51
C TYR A 294 -4.19 -9.65 -24.97
N GLY A 295 -3.10 -9.07 -25.44
CA GLY A 295 -3.05 -7.69 -25.94
C GLY A 295 -3.86 -7.46 -27.22
N ASP A 296 -4.00 -8.50 -28.07
CA ASP A 296 -4.80 -8.46 -29.31
C ASP A 296 -6.31 -8.59 -29.02
N GLY A 297 -6.70 -8.98 -27.79
CA GLY A 297 -8.08 -9.12 -27.36
C GLY A 297 -8.78 -7.80 -27.01
N PRO A 298 -10.04 -7.86 -26.53
CA PRO A 298 -10.84 -6.70 -26.15
C PRO A 298 -10.40 -6.15 -24.76
N VAL A 299 -9.21 -5.59 -24.69
CA VAL A 299 -8.61 -5.04 -23.47
C VAL A 299 -8.41 -3.53 -23.58
N THR A 300 -8.27 -2.84 -22.44
CA THR A 300 -7.97 -1.41 -22.40
C THR A 300 -6.61 -1.10 -23.05
N LEU A 301 -6.38 0.14 -23.47
CA LEU A 301 -5.09 0.58 -23.99
C LEU A 301 -3.95 0.36 -22.99
N LEU A 302 -4.22 0.56 -21.68
CA LEU A 302 -3.25 0.29 -20.62
C LEU A 302 -2.88 -1.20 -20.58
N HIS A 303 -3.87 -2.08 -20.56
CA HIS A 303 -3.63 -3.53 -20.53
C HIS A 303 -2.93 -4.03 -21.80
N ARG A 304 -3.23 -3.44 -22.95
CA ARG A 304 -2.53 -3.75 -24.20
C ARG A 304 -1.05 -3.35 -24.13
N ALA A 305 -0.74 -2.17 -23.62
CA ALA A 305 0.63 -1.71 -23.39
C ALA A 305 1.37 -2.62 -22.39
N CYS A 306 0.73 -2.95 -21.27
CA CYS A 306 1.29 -3.88 -20.28
C CYS A 306 1.55 -5.27 -20.88
N ALA A 307 0.63 -5.81 -21.64
CA ALA A 307 0.78 -7.10 -22.31
C ALA A 307 1.96 -7.11 -23.29
N ALA A 308 2.12 -6.02 -24.05
CA ALA A 308 3.25 -5.87 -24.95
C ALA A 308 4.60 -5.86 -24.21
N ASP A 309 4.67 -5.18 -23.05
CA ASP A 309 5.91 -5.13 -22.25
C ASP A 309 6.20 -6.48 -21.59
N VAL A 310 5.19 -7.19 -21.09
CA VAL A 310 5.37 -8.55 -20.54
C VAL A 310 5.81 -9.51 -21.65
N SER A 311 5.21 -9.45 -22.85
CA SER A 311 5.59 -10.27 -23.98
C SER A 311 7.05 -10.03 -24.40
N ARG A 312 7.48 -8.76 -24.53
CA ARG A 312 8.87 -8.41 -24.86
C ARG A 312 9.87 -8.91 -23.81
N GLY A 313 9.59 -8.70 -22.53
CA GLY A 313 10.45 -9.18 -21.44
C GLY A 313 10.55 -10.70 -21.42
N SER A 314 9.45 -11.42 -21.67
CA SER A 314 9.44 -12.87 -21.78
C SER A 314 10.28 -13.37 -22.97
N LEU A 315 10.21 -12.71 -24.13
CA LEU A 315 11.06 -13.02 -25.27
C LEU A 315 12.56 -12.78 -24.99
N ARG A 316 12.87 -11.73 -24.23
CA ARG A 316 14.26 -11.45 -23.83
C ARG A 316 14.81 -12.54 -22.92
N LEU A 317 14.03 -12.98 -21.90
CA LEU A 317 14.40 -14.08 -21.03
C LEU A 317 14.53 -15.41 -21.78
N TRP A 318 13.64 -15.68 -22.74
CA TRP A 318 13.77 -16.84 -23.62
C TRP A 318 15.08 -16.83 -24.40
N GLY A 319 15.47 -15.68 -24.97
CA GLY A 319 16.72 -15.55 -25.73
C GLY A 319 17.98 -15.65 -24.88
N ALA A 320 17.91 -15.30 -23.58
CA ALA A 320 19.03 -15.37 -22.64
C ALA A 320 19.30 -16.82 -22.15
N ILE A 321 18.34 -17.73 -22.22
CA ILE A 321 18.47 -19.12 -21.78
C ILE A 321 18.92 -20.06 -22.90
N ARG A 322 18.86 -19.61 -24.16
CA ARG A 322 19.33 -20.35 -25.34
C ARG A 322 20.81 -20.13 -25.60
#